data_6b8ba6ff791f19df8e63feedfc17bf11
#
_entry.id   6b8ba6ff791f19df8e63feedfc17bf11
#
_cell.length_a   1.000
_cell.length_b   1.000
_cell.length_c   1.000
_cell.angle_alpha   90.00
_cell.angle_beta   90.00
_cell.angle_gamma   90.00
#
_symmetry.space_group_name_H-M   'P 1'
#
loop_
_entity.id
_entity.type
_entity.pdbx_description
1 polymer ?
#
loop_
_entity_poly.entity_id
_entity_poly.type
_entity_poly.pdbx_seq_one_letter_code
_entity_poly.pdbx_strand_id
1 'polypeptide(L)'
;VSESSTGSSTVETRRILLDGFATEVVRHGDTLVAADGREVGVEDAQHLPPTVPSKIIAVHLNYASRTDEFMTKLPAAPTYFHKPVTALNSHGGSVVRPQGCKWLNFEGEIVIVIGRTCRNVSPDEAGDYIAGYTIGNDFGLHDFRDTDAGSMLRVKGSDTLAPVGPGLVRGWDFRGKQIRTLVNGVVKQDDNTANMEWDMNYLVADIARTITLSPGDLLFSGTPAFSRPVEPGDVVEVEVEGLGTLRNLIVTGPTAIRTDVGAQPTESEEVVSTALGGDWEFRGIRTPSKDLYPSTVKEQS
;
A
#
# COMPACT_ATOMS: atom_id res chain seq x y z
N VAL A 1 -31.41 3.37 -31.29
CA VAL A 1 -30.37 4.29 -30.87
C VAL A 1 -29.35 3.44 -30.18
N SER A 2 -28.23 3.13 -30.84
CA SER A 2 -27.12 2.33 -30.29
C SER A 2 -26.32 3.24 -29.36
N GLU A 3 -26.31 2.93 -28.07
CA GLU A 3 -25.36 3.50 -27.13
C GLU A 3 -23.94 3.04 -27.50
N SER A 4 -23.17 3.94 -28.06
CA SER A 4 -21.73 3.73 -28.24
C SER A 4 -21.06 3.88 -26.86
N SER A 5 -20.74 2.77 -26.21
CA SER A 5 -19.83 2.75 -25.07
C SER A 5 -18.44 3.16 -25.58
N THR A 6 -18.10 4.43 -25.44
CA THR A 6 -16.70 4.89 -25.56
C THR A 6 -15.94 4.37 -24.33
N GLY A 7 -15.52 3.11 -24.37
CA GLY A 7 -14.57 2.57 -23.43
C GLY A 7 -13.28 3.38 -23.52
N SER A 8 -12.97 4.18 -22.50
CA SER A 8 -11.67 4.81 -22.35
C SER A 8 -10.62 3.70 -22.35
N SER A 9 -9.73 3.69 -23.35
CA SER A 9 -8.63 2.73 -23.39
C SER A 9 -7.67 3.04 -22.23
N THR A 10 -7.41 2.05 -21.39
CA THR A 10 -6.40 2.17 -20.34
C THR A 10 -5.00 2.31 -20.95
N VAL A 11 -4.18 3.18 -20.37
CA VAL A 11 -2.78 3.37 -20.77
C VAL A 11 -1.89 3.12 -19.56
N GLU A 12 -0.95 2.19 -19.69
CA GLU A 12 0.05 1.92 -18.66
C GLU A 12 1.39 2.56 -19.04
N THR A 13 1.90 3.42 -18.14
CA THR A 13 3.26 3.96 -18.21
C THR A 13 4.09 3.38 -17.07
N ARG A 14 5.38 3.13 -17.33
CA ARG A 14 6.35 2.70 -16.34
C ARG A 14 7.52 3.65 -16.29
N ARG A 15 8.24 3.64 -15.18
CA ARG A 15 9.57 4.23 -15.06
C ARG A 15 10.58 3.11 -14.90
N ILE A 16 11.63 3.17 -15.70
CA ILE A 16 12.69 2.14 -15.70
C ILE A 16 14.06 2.80 -15.77
N LEU A 17 15.10 2.05 -15.41
CA LEU A 17 16.46 2.42 -15.78
C LEU A 17 16.74 1.92 -17.20
N LEU A 18 16.94 2.85 -18.13
CA LEU A 18 17.31 2.56 -19.51
C LEU A 18 18.64 3.24 -19.78
N ASP A 19 19.68 2.45 -20.08
CA ASP A 19 21.07 2.91 -20.24
C ASP A 19 21.58 3.73 -19.04
N GLY A 20 21.14 3.38 -17.81
CA GLY A 20 21.51 4.06 -16.57
C GLY A 20 20.72 5.32 -16.24
N PHE A 21 19.72 5.69 -17.05
CA PHE A 21 18.89 6.88 -16.85
C PHE A 21 17.44 6.48 -16.53
N ALA A 22 16.84 7.20 -15.55
CA ALA A 22 15.41 7.06 -15.25
C ALA A 22 14.60 7.55 -16.46
N THR A 23 13.90 6.62 -17.11
CA THR A 23 13.16 6.85 -18.36
C THR A 23 11.70 6.46 -18.18
N GLU A 24 10.79 7.32 -18.62
CA GLU A 24 9.37 6.97 -18.74
C GLU A 24 9.13 6.22 -20.05
N VAL A 25 8.39 5.12 -19.97
CA VAL A 25 8.07 4.23 -21.09
C VAL A 25 6.58 3.89 -21.08
N VAL A 26 6.03 3.63 -22.26
CA VAL A 26 4.65 3.15 -22.44
C VAL A 26 4.69 1.64 -22.65
N ARG A 27 3.80 0.91 -21.99
CA ARG A 27 3.67 -0.52 -22.18
C ARG A 27 2.82 -0.87 -23.41
N HIS A 28 3.36 -1.74 -24.27
CA HIS A 28 2.67 -2.33 -25.41
C HIS A 28 2.83 -3.86 -25.36
N GLY A 29 1.84 -4.54 -24.77
CA GLY A 29 1.95 -6.00 -24.54
C GLY A 29 3.11 -6.32 -23.59
N ASP A 30 4.09 -7.08 -24.08
CA ASP A 30 5.29 -7.48 -23.32
C ASP A 30 6.51 -6.58 -23.59
N THR A 31 6.29 -5.43 -24.24
CA THR A 31 7.36 -4.48 -24.58
C THR A 31 7.07 -3.11 -23.94
N LEU A 32 8.14 -2.48 -23.46
CA LEU A 32 8.15 -1.11 -22.93
C LEU A 32 8.86 -0.22 -23.94
N VAL A 33 8.20 0.87 -24.37
CA VAL A 33 8.68 1.75 -25.44
C VAL A 33 8.92 3.15 -24.90
N ALA A 34 10.14 3.66 -25.03
CA ALA A 34 10.52 5.03 -24.70
C ALA A 34 10.08 6.02 -25.79
N ALA A 35 9.98 7.32 -25.45
CA ALA A 35 9.58 8.35 -26.40
C ALA A 35 10.52 8.51 -27.61
N ASP A 36 11.80 8.09 -27.47
CA ASP A 36 12.80 8.10 -28.52
C ASP A 36 12.81 6.81 -29.37
N GLY A 37 11.89 5.88 -29.11
CA GLY A 37 11.71 4.63 -29.82
C GLY A 37 12.57 3.46 -29.31
N ARG A 38 13.37 3.64 -28.26
CA ARG A 38 14.06 2.50 -27.63
C ARG A 38 13.04 1.57 -26.96
N GLU A 39 13.30 0.28 -27.04
CA GLU A 39 12.43 -0.76 -26.52
C GLU A 39 13.18 -1.69 -25.56
N VAL A 40 12.45 -2.23 -24.57
CA VAL A 40 12.94 -3.27 -23.65
C VAL A 40 11.78 -4.20 -23.28
N GLY A 41 12.09 -5.50 -23.10
CA GLY A 41 11.10 -6.46 -22.60
C GLY A 41 10.64 -6.10 -21.17
N VAL A 42 9.36 -6.34 -20.87
CA VAL A 42 8.81 -6.10 -19.54
C VAL A 42 9.61 -6.84 -18.46
N GLU A 43 9.98 -8.11 -18.73
CA GLU A 43 10.70 -8.96 -17.78
C GLU A 43 12.20 -8.61 -17.65
N ASP A 44 12.76 -7.92 -18.66
CA ASP A 44 14.18 -7.53 -18.68
C ASP A 44 14.40 -6.13 -18.07
N ALA A 45 13.33 -5.40 -17.82
CA ALA A 45 13.39 -4.01 -17.38
C ALA A 45 13.75 -3.90 -15.90
N GLN A 46 14.68 -3.02 -15.57
CA GLN A 46 14.91 -2.59 -14.19
C GLN A 46 13.91 -1.50 -13.83
N HIS A 47 12.86 -1.88 -13.09
CA HIS A 47 11.77 -0.98 -12.72
C HIS A 47 12.19 0.03 -11.65
N LEU A 48 11.64 1.23 -11.76
CA LEU A 48 11.63 2.28 -10.75
C LEU A 48 10.19 2.50 -10.28
N PRO A 49 9.98 3.13 -9.09
CA PRO A 49 8.64 3.55 -8.71
C PRO A 49 8.00 4.39 -9.82
N PRO A 50 6.71 4.21 -10.13
CA PRO A 50 6.05 4.88 -11.27
C PRO A 50 6.02 6.41 -11.16
N THR A 51 6.28 6.95 -9.95
CA THR A 51 6.38 8.38 -9.70
C THR A 51 7.43 8.70 -8.64
N VAL A 52 7.71 9.99 -8.43
CA VAL A 52 8.57 10.50 -7.35
C VAL A 52 7.70 11.39 -6.45
N PRO A 53 7.13 10.84 -5.38
CA PRO A 53 6.20 11.58 -4.52
C PRO A 53 6.91 12.59 -3.63
N SER A 54 6.22 13.67 -3.26
CA SER A 54 6.63 14.55 -2.17
C SER A 54 6.23 13.99 -0.81
N LYS A 55 5.17 13.18 -0.78
CA LYS A 55 4.67 12.48 0.40
C LYS A 55 3.97 11.18 0.03
N ILE A 56 3.95 10.24 0.98
CA ILE A 56 3.23 8.98 0.92
C ILE A 56 2.29 8.94 2.13
N ILE A 57 0.99 8.88 1.89
CA ILE A 57 -0.03 8.79 2.93
C ILE A 57 -0.74 7.44 2.78
N ALA A 58 -1.05 6.80 3.90
CA ALA A 58 -1.78 5.54 3.92
C ALA A 58 -2.95 5.61 4.89
N VAL A 59 -4.08 4.98 4.55
CA VAL A 59 -5.22 4.82 5.43
C VAL A 59 -5.03 3.60 6.35
N HIS A 60 -5.42 3.70 7.63
CA HIS A 60 -5.23 2.59 8.57
C HIS A 60 -6.15 1.40 8.29
N LEU A 61 -7.44 1.64 8.23
CA LEU A 61 -8.46 0.60 8.05
C LEU A 61 -9.45 1.08 7.01
N ASN A 62 -9.68 0.26 5.99
CA ASN A 62 -10.63 0.61 4.92
C ASN A 62 -11.37 -0.60 4.34
N TYR A 63 -11.13 -1.80 4.83
CA TYR A 63 -11.85 -3.00 4.41
C TYR A 63 -12.63 -3.61 5.58
N ALA A 64 -13.89 -3.95 5.36
CA ALA A 64 -14.73 -4.61 6.36
C ALA A 64 -14.10 -5.91 6.84
N SER A 65 -13.52 -6.72 5.93
CA SER A 65 -12.82 -7.95 6.28
C SER A 65 -11.71 -7.75 7.31
N ARG A 66 -10.98 -6.62 7.22
CA ARG A 66 -9.89 -6.29 8.14
C ARG A 66 -10.40 -5.92 9.53
N THR A 67 -11.50 -5.18 9.62
CA THR A 67 -12.13 -4.86 10.91
C THR A 67 -12.73 -6.09 11.58
N ASP A 68 -13.31 -6.98 10.82
CA ASP A 68 -13.85 -8.26 11.32
C ASP A 68 -12.73 -9.16 11.86
N GLU A 69 -11.59 -9.24 11.17
CA GLU A 69 -10.42 -10.00 11.62
C GLU A 69 -9.93 -9.54 12.99
N PHE A 70 -9.85 -8.23 13.21
CA PHE A 70 -9.40 -7.67 14.49
C PHE A 70 -10.53 -7.49 15.50
N MET A 71 -11.78 -7.83 15.17
CA MET A 71 -12.96 -7.59 16.00
C MET A 71 -13.06 -6.13 16.48
N THR A 72 -12.68 -5.20 15.62
CA THR A 72 -12.69 -3.76 15.88
C THR A 72 -13.78 -3.07 15.06
N LYS A 73 -14.09 -1.84 15.40
CA LYS A 73 -15.01 -0.99 14.62
C LYS A 73 -14.23 -0.03 13.77
N LEU A 74 -14.75 0.24 12.56
CA LEU A 74 -14.28 1.35 11.78
C LEU A 74 -14.49 2.67 12.56
N PRO A 75 -13.53 3.61 12.50
CA PRO A 75 -13.74 4.94 13.02
C PRO A 75 -14.82 5.66 12.19
N ALA A 76 -15.40 6.74 12.75
CA ALA A 76 -16.43 7.53 12.07
C ALA A 76 -15.93 8.25 10.79
N ALA A 77 -14.62 8.37 10.63
CA ALA A 77 -13.94 8.94 9.47
C ALA A 77 -12.60 8.23 9.26
N PRO A 78 -12.03 8.24 8.05
CA PRO A 78 -10.73 7.62 7.79
C PRO A 78 -9.65 8.21 8.69
N THR A 79 -8.71 7.36 9.12
CA THR A 79 -7.51 7.77 9.82
C THR A 79 -6.29 7.41 9.02
N TYR A 80 -5.25 8.24 9.09
CA TYR A 80 -4.12 8.16 8.20
C TYR A 80 -2.80 8.18 8.97
N PHE A 81 -1.76 7.66 8.32
CA PHE A 81 -0.38 7.84 8.72
C PHE A 81 0.48 8.20 7.51
N HIS A 82 1.67 8.70 7.80
CA HIS A 82 2.62 9.13 6.79
C HIS A 82 3.78 8.12 6.71
N LYS A 83 4.15 7.72 5.49
CA LYS A 83 5.37 6.97 5.23
C LYS A 83 6.44 7.92 4.68
N PRO A 84 7.65 7.96 5.28
CA PRO A 84 8.76 8.70 4.69
C PRO A 84 9.01 8.29 3.24
N VAL A 85 9.39 9.24 2.39
CA VAL A 85 9.66 8.94 0.97
C VAL A 85 10.85 7.97 0.78
N THR A 86 11.71 7.82 1.77
CA THR A 86 12.80 6.83 1.79
C THR A 86 12.29 5.39 1.93
N ALA A 87 11.04 5.19 2.38
CA ALA A 87 10.40 3.87 2.38
C ALA A 87 10.05 3.38 0.97
N LEU A 88 10.02 4.31 -0.02
CA LEU A 88 9.63 3.99 -1.39
C LEU A 88 10.55 2.95 -2.02
N ASN A 89 9.95 1.96 -2.66
CA ASN A 89 10.61 0.87 -3.38
C ASN A 89 9.86 0.61 -4.69
N SER A 90 10.36 -0.28 -5.54
CA SER A 90 9.82 -0.56 -6.86
C SER A 90 9.40 -2.02 -7.03
N HIS A 91 8.69 -2.29 -8.12
CA HIS A 91 8.52 -3.65 -8.63
C HIS A 91 9.89 -4.30 -8.86
N GLY A 92 10.07 -5.54 -8.39
CA GLY A 92 11.35 -6.26 -8.45
C GLY A 92 12.38 -5.82 -7.41
N GLY A 93 12.16 -4.71 -6.69
CA GLY A 93 13.03 -4.27 -5.60
C GLY A 93 12.97 -5.20 -4.38
N SER A 94 14.09 -5.38 -3.69
CA SER A 94 14.12 -6.14 -2.44
C SER A 94 13.47 -5.38 -1.30
N VAL A 95 12.67 -6.06 -0.50
CA VAL A 95 12.14 -5.54 0.77
C VAL A 95 13.01 -6.06 1.90
N VAL A 96 13.57 -5.15 2.69
CA VAL A 96 14.56 -5.46 3.71
C VAL A 96 13.89 -5.69 5.06
N ARG A 97 14.02 -6.91 5.61
CA ARG A 97 13.73 -7.17 7.01
C ARG A 97 15.03 -6.97 7.81
N PRO A 98 15.12 -5.98 8.71
CA PRO A 98 16.32 -5.75 9.52
C PRO A 98 16.67 -6.97 10.36
N GLN A 99 17.98 -7.25 10.55
CA GLN A 99 18.41 -8.32 11.45
C GLN A 99 17.98 -8.01 12.89
N GLY A 100 17.39 -9.00 13.56
CA GLY A 100 16.84 -8.86 14.91
C GLY A 100 15.34 -8.55 14.91
N CYS A 101 14.72 -8.30 13.77
CA CYS A 101 13.26 -8.18 13.63
C CYS A 101 12.64 -9.46 13.09
N LYS A 102 11.39 -9.73 13.47
CA LYS A 102 10.64 -10.94 13.11
C LYS A 102 9.32 -10.64 12.42
N TRP A 103 8.68 -9.53 12.79
CA TRP A 103 7.28 -9.28 12.49
C TRP A 103 7.11 -8.30 11.33
N LEU A 104 7.66 -8.67 10.15
CA LEU A 104 7.47 -7.94 8.90
C LEU A 104 6.26 -8.49 8.16
N ASN A 105 5.15 -7.77 8.16
CA ASN A 105 3.92 -8.16 7.48
C ASN A 105 3.78 -7.49 6.11
N PHE A 106 3.19 -8.24 5.16
CA PHE A 106 2.70 -7.68 3.90
C PHE A 106 1.31 -7.07 4.06
N GLU A 107 0.98 -6.07 3.27
CA GLU A 107 -0.35 -5.47 3.13
C GLU A 107 -0.53 -5.01 1.68
N GLY A 108 -1.14 -5.88 0.85
CA GLY A 108 -1.41 -5.57 -0.56
C GLY A 108 -2.48 -4.48 -0.67
N GLU A 109 -2.21 -3.46 -1.49
CA GLU A 109 -3.07 -2.29 -1.63
C GLU A 109 -3.12 -1.76 -3.06
N ILE A 110 -4.18 -1.02 -3.38
CA ILE A 110 -4.22 -0.16 -4.54
C ILE A 110 -3.75 1.23 -4.12
N VAL A 111 -2.93 1.85 -4.96
CA VAL A 111 -2.36 3.16 -4.67
C VAL A 111 -2.84 4.19 -5.68
N ILE A 112 -3.42 5.26 -5.16
CA ILE A 112 -3.86 6.41 -5.93
C ILE A 112 -2.64 7.30 -6.19
N VAL A 113 -2.45 7.71 -7.45
CA VAL A 113 -1.41 8.65 -7.84
C VAL A 113 -2.04 9.99 -8.19
N ILE A 114 -1.65 11.04 -7.48
CA ILE A 114 -2.16 12.40 -7.71
C ILE A 114 -1.58 12.98 -9.00
N GLY A 115 -2.41 13.57 -9.83
CA GLY A 115 -2.03 14.12 -11.13
C GLY A 115 -1.95 15.64 -11.18
N ARG A 116 -2.71 16.31 -10.35
CA ARG A 116 -2.76 17.78 -10.25
C ARG A 116 -2.80 18.22 -8.81
N THR A 117 -2.27 19.40 -8.50
CA THR A 117 -2.36 19.96 -7.14
C THR A 117 -3.83 20.00 -6.70
N CYS A 118 -4.11 19.32 -5.58
CA CYS A 118 -5.45 19.09 -5.04
C CYS A 118 -5.56 19.68 -3.64
N ARG A 119 -6.55 20.51 -3.44
CA ARG A 119 -6.84 21.15 -2.14
C ARG A 119 -8.30 21.55 -2.06
N ASN A 120 -8.99 21.09 -1.00
CA ASN A 120 -10.37 21.41 -0.68
C ASN A 120 -11.34 21.13 -1.84
N VAL A 121 -11.33 19.88 -2.33
CA VAL A 121 -12.19 19.37 -3.40
C VAL A 121 -13.26 18.43 -2.81
N SER A 122 -14.39 18.32 -3.48
CA SER A 122 -15.42 17.35 -3.15
C SER A 122 -15.06 15.95 -3.65
N PRO A 123 -15.68 14.87 -3.12
CA PRO A 123 -15.50 13.51 -3.65
C PRO A 123 -15.85 13.39 -5.14
N ASP A 124 -16.87 14.12 -5.61
CA ASP A 124 -17.28 14.11 -7.02
C ASP A 124 -16.23 14.76 -7.96
N GLU A 125 -15.47 15.74 -7.45
CA GLU A 125 -14.40 16.40 -8.18
C GLU A 125 -13.05 15.67 -8.08
N ALA A 126 -12.85 14.85 -7.05
CA ALA A 126 -11.54 14.25 -6.72
C ALA A 126 -10.95 13.44 -7.86
N GLY A 127 -11.79 12.75 -8.64
CA GLY A 127 -11.38 11.99 -9.83
C GLY A 127 -10.59 12.80 -10.85
N ASP A 128 -10.89 14.09 -11.00
CA ASP A 128 -10.20 14.98 -11.93
C ASP A 128 -8.76 15.32 -11.52
N TYR A 129 -8.39 15.04 -10.27
CA TYR A 129 -7.07 15.28 -9.70
C TYR A 129 -6.20 14.02 -9.64
N ILE A 130 -6.76 12.86 -9.96
CA ILE A 130 -6.07 11.57 -9.97
C ILE A 130 -5.41 11.36 -11.34
N ALA A 131 -4.10 11.08 -11.36
CA ALA A 131 -3.38 10.73 -12.59
C ALA A 131 -3.73 9.31 -13.06
N GLY A 132 -3.98 8.43 -12.12
CA GLY A 132 -4.24 7.01 -12.31
C GLY A 132 -3.93 6.22 -11.05
N TYR A 133 -3.79 4.91 -11.22
CA TYR A 133 -3.62 3.98 -10.13
C TYR A 133 -2.43 3.06 -10.37
N THR A 134 -1.87 2.57 -9.29
CA THR A 134 -0.80 1.56 -9.28
C THR A 134 -1.04 0.59 -8.12
N ILE A 135 -0.22 -0.45 -8.04
CA ILE A 135 -0.27 -1.41 -6.93
C ILE A 135 0.78 -1.01 -5.90
N GLY A 136 0.49 -1.20 -4.63
CA GLY A 136 1.44 -1.04 -3.53
C GLY A 136 1.41 -2.20 -2.56
N ASN A 137 2.42 -2.25 -1.70
CA ASN A 137 2.43 -3.12 -0.55
C ASN A 137 2.90 -2.30 0.67
N ASP A 138 1.97 -2.07 1.61
CA ASP A 138 2.24 -1.29 2.81
C ASP A 138 2.87 -2.15 3.90
N PHE A 139 4.11 -2.62 3.65
CA PHE A 139 4.81 -3.45 4.63
C PHE A 139 4.89 -2.78 6.00
N GLY A 140 4.67 -3.62 7.04
CA GLY A 140 4.71 -3.18 8.43
C GLY A 140 5.70 -3.99 9.26
N LEU A 141 6.65 -3.31 9.90
CA LEU A 141 7.64 -3.88 10.83
C LEU A 141 7.10 -3.76 12.26
N HIS A 142 6.24 -4.69 12.66
CA HIS A 142 5.47 -4.61 13.90
C HIS A 142 6.31 -4.70 15.17
N ASP A 143 7.56 -5.15 15.09
CA ASP A 143 8.52 -5.18 16.19
C ASP A 143 8.67 -3.85 16.96
N PHE A 144 8.32 -2.72 16.33
CA PHE A 144 8.37 -1.38 16.94
C PHE A 144 6.99 -0.80 17.32
N ARG A 145 5.94 -1.61 17.26
CA ARG A 145 4.58 -1.10 17.48
C ARG A 145 4.39 -0.48 18.86
N ASP A 146 4.93 -1.09 19.91
CA ASP A 146 4.84 -0.59 21.28
C ASP A 146 5.40 0.83 21.43
N THR A 147 6.47 1.12 20.69
CA THR A 147 7.19 2.38 20.80
C THR A 147 6.56 3.48 19.94
N ASP A 148 6.17 3.13 18.73
CA ASP A 148 5.64 4.11 17.77
C ASP A 148 4.22 4.56 18.10
N ALA A 149 3.49 3.77 18.87
CA ALA A 149 2.10 4.05 19.19
C ALA A 149 1.30 4.50 17.95
N GLY A 150 0.56 5.60 18.02
CA GLY A 150 -0.24 6.10 16.91
C GLY A 150 0.55 6.68 15.74
N SER A 151 1.86 6.96 15.87
CA SER A 151 2.64 7.56 14.78
C SER A 151 2.98 6.57 13.66
N MET A 152 3.13 5.30 14.00
CA MET A 152 3.50 4.20 13.08
C MET A 152 4.81 4.44 12.29
N LEU A 153 5.66 5.38 12.75
CA LEU A 153 6.78 5.87 11.95
C LEU A 153 7.80 4.77 11.58
N ARG A 154 8.28 3.99 12.58
CA ARG A 154 9.22 2.88 12.31
C ARG A 154 8.50 1.67 11.74
N VAL A 155 7.30 1.41 12.25
CA VAL A 155 6.46 0.30 11.80
C VAL A 155 6.21 0.36 10.30
N LYS A 156 5.84 1.53 9.77
CA LYS A 156 5.43 1.71 8.37
C LYS A 156 6.43 2.48 7.51
N GLY A 157 7.40 3.16 8.12
CA GLY A 157 8.26 4.11 7.43
C GLY A 157 9.72 3.70 7.29
N SER A 158 10.12 2.50 7.73
CA SER A 158 11.47 1.99 7.51
C SER A 158 11.76 1.84 6.01
N ASP A 159 13.03 1.93 5.63
CA ASP A 159 13.45 1.87 4.23
C ASP A 159 12.93 0.62 3.54
N THR A 160 12.57 0.75 2.26
CA THR A 160 12.04 -0.30 1.37
C THR A 160 10.61 -0.79 1.65
N LEU A 161 9.94 -0.33 2.71
CA LEU A 161 8.63 -0.85 3.15
C LEU A 161 7.43 -0.27 2.38
N ALA A 162 7.65 0.47 1.29
CA ALA A 162 6.59 0.96 0.41
C ALA A 162 6.89 0.65 -1.06
N PRO A 163 7.00 -0.63 -1.48
CA PRO A 163 7.09 -0.92 -2.89
C PRO A 163 5.81 -0.53 -3.60
N VAL A 164 5.95 0.11 -4.77
CA VAL A 164 4.86 0.50 -5.67
C VAL A 164 5.21 0.18 -7.13
N GLY A 165 4.22 -0.17 -7.92
CA GLY A 165 4.38 -0.51 -9.32
C GLY A 165 3.42 -1.62 -9.78
N PRO A 166 3.69 -2.28 -10.92
CA PRO A 166 4.83 -2.08 -11.80
C PRO A 166 4.73 -0.78 -12.62
N GLY A 167 3.53 -0.29 -12.92
CA GLY A 167 3.28 0.91 -13.70
C GLY A 167 2.16 1.77 -13.14
N LEU A 168 1.98 2.95 -13.73
CA LEU A 168 0.84 3.83 -13.54
C LEU A 168 -0.18 3.57 -14.65
N VAL A 169 -1.39 3.16 -14.27
CA VAL A 169 -2.48 2.90 -15.23
C VAL A 169 -3.49 4.06 -15.18
N ARG A 170 -3.64 4.75 -16.31
CA ARG A 170 -4.62 5.82 -16.52
C ARG A 170 -5.88 5.27 -17.15
N GLY A 171 -7.03 5.88 -16.84
CA GLY A 171 -8.32 5.48 -17.41
C GLY A 171 -8.89 4.18 -16.81
N TRP A 172 -8.31 3.67 -15.74
CA TRP A 172 -8.78 2.50 -15.03
C TRP A 172 -9.85 2.88 -13.98
N ASP A 173 -10.92 2.10 -13.93
CA ASP A 173 -11.98 2.25 -12.92
C ASP A 173 -11.70 1.32 -11.75
N PHE A 174 -11.59 1.87 -10.55
CA PHE A 174 -11.29 1.12 -9.34
C PHE A 174 -12.48 0.30 -8.79
N ARG A 175 -13.70 0.55 -9.26
CA ARG A 175 -14.90 -0.06 -8.69
C ARG A 175 -15.02 -1.54 -9.03
N GLY A 176 -15.31 -2.36 -8.03
CA GLY A 176 -15.56 -3.79 -8.20
C GLY A 176 -14.33 -4.60 -8.67
N LYS A 177 -13.12 -4.15 -8.35
CA LYS A 177 -11.88 -4.81 -8.75
C LYS A 177 -11.39 -5.79 -7.72
N GLN A 178 -10.94 -6.94 -8.20
CA GLN A 178 -10.29 -7.97 -7.39
C GLN A 178 -8.89 -7.52 -7.00
N ILE A 179 -8.54 -7.74 -5.73
CA ILE A 179 -7.19 -7.61 -5.19
C ILE A 179 -6.79 -8.90 -4.48
N ARG A 180 -5.58 -9.40 -4.73
CA ARG A 180 -5.01 -10.57 -4.07
C ARG A 180 -3.58 -10.29 -3.65
N THR A 181 -3.19 -10.88 -2.51
CA THR A 181 -1.78 -10.97 -2.14
C THR A 181 -1.38 -12.42 -2.01
N LEU A 182 -0.28 -12.78 -2.66
CA LEU A 182 0.27 -14.12 -2.64
C LEU A 182 1.64 -14.10 -1.95
N VAL A 183 1.94 -15.17 -1.23
CA VAL A 183 3.28 -15.43 -0.69
C VAL A 183 3.73 -16.78 -1.25
N ASN A 184 4.83 -16.77 -2.00
CA ASN A 184 5.37 -17.96 -2.68
C ASN A 184 4.31 -18.67 -3.55
N GLY A 185 3.50 -17.87 -4.27
CA GLY A 185 2.43 -18.35 -5.14
C GLY A 185 1.16 -18.83 -4.41
N VAL A 186 1.10 -18.74 -3.06
CA VAL A 186 -0.08 -19.12 -2.27
C VAL A 186 -0.87 -17.87 -1.92
N VAL A 187 -2.14 -17.81 -2.30
CA VAL A 187 -3.05 -16.70 -1.98
C VAL A 187 -3.22 -16.58 -0.47
N LYS A 188 -2.96 -15.41 0.07
CA LYS A 188 -3.10 -15.05 1.48
C LYS A 188 -4.19 -14.01 1.71
N GLN A 189 -4.31 -13.02 0.85
CA GLN A 189 -5.41 -12.05 0.87
C GLN A 189 -6.18 -12.19 -0.45
N ASP A 190 -7.50 -12.09 -0.37
CA ASP A 190 -8.40 -12.15 -1.53
C ASP A 190 -9.66 -11.35 -1.21
N ASP A 191 -9.84 -10.18 -1.85
CA ASP A 191 -10.95 -9.29 -1.58
C ASP A 191 -11.28 -8.45 -2.83
N ASN A 192 -12.27 -7.58 -2.69
CA ASN A 192 -12.75 -6.73 -3.78
C ASN A 192 -12.91 -5.28 -3.31
N THR A 193 -12.58 -4.32 -4.15
CA THR A 193 -12.73 -2.88 -3.84
C THR A 193 -14.16 -2.47 -3.51
N ALA A 194 -15.15 -3.25 -3.88
CA ALA A 194 -16.54 -3.03 -3.46
C ALA A 194 -16.75 -3.17 -1.94
N ASN A 195 -15.80 -3.80 -1.23
CA ASN A 195 -15.82 -3.99 0.22
C ASN A 195 -15.04 -2.92 0.99
N MET A 196 -14.58 -1.87 0.30
CA MET A 196 -13.98 -0.69 0.93
C MET A 196 -15.06 0.16 1.59
N GLU A 197 -14.79 0.65 2.80
CA GLU A 197 -15.70 1.56 3.52
C GLU A 197 -15.71 2.96 2.89
N TRP A 198 -14.54 3.47 2.57
CA TRP A 198 -14.36 4.75 1.88
C TRP A 198 -13.73 4.52 0.51
N ASP A 199 -14.41 4.99 -0.53
CA ASP A 199 -13.86 4.87 -1.87
C ASP A 199 -12.65 5.80 -2.11
N MET A 200 -11.95 5.59 -3.19
CA MET A 200 -10.70 6.29 -3.48
C MET A 200 -10.88 7.78 -3.71
N ASN A 201 -12.02 8.20 -4.26
CA ASN A 201 -12.34 9.62 -4.44
C ASN A 201 -12.61 10.31 -3.09
N TYR A 202 -13.32 9.61 -2.19
CA TYR A 202 -13.56 10.09 -0.84
C TYR A 202 -12.25 10.27 -0.06
N LEU A 203 -11.32 9.31 -0.13
CA LEU A 203 -10.02 9.40 0.56
C LEU A 203 -9.21 10.62 0.08
N VAL A 204 -9.17 10.86 -1.24
CA VAL A 204 -8.50 12.04 -1.81
C VAL A 204 -9.15 13.33 -1.31
N ALA A 205 -10.48 13.41 -1.37
CA ALA A 205 -11.22 14.60 -0.94
C ALA A 205 -11.03 14.88 0.55
N ASP A 206 -11.09 13.84 1.40
CA ASP A 206 -10.95 13.99 2.85
C ASP A 206 -9.57 14.52 3.24
N ILE A 207 -8.48 13.93 2.71
CA ILE A 207 -7.12 14.43 2.96
C ILE A 207 -6.96 15.85 2.41
N ALA A 208 -7.45 16.12 1.19
CA ALA A 208 -7.31 17.41 0.54
C ALA A 208 -8.02 18.56 1.28
N ARG A 209 -8.91 18.30 2.23
CA ARG A 209 -9.53 19.33 3.08
C ARG A 209 -8.50 20.13 3.86
N THR A 210 -7.43 19.48 4.31
CA THR A 210 -6.43 20.10 5.21
C THR A 210 -5.01 20.00 4.69
N ILE A 211 -4.70 19.02 3.85
CA ILE A 211 -3.35 18.74 3.32
C ILE A 211 -3.37 18.93 1.80
N THR A 212 -2.54 19.82 1.28
CA THR A 212 -2.37 19.94 -0.17
C THR A 212 -1.68 18.68 -0.71
N LEU A 213 -2.32 18.01 -1.66
CA LEU A 213 -1.74 16.93 -2.43
C LEU A 213 -1.10 17.49 -3.70
N SER A 214 0.09 17.02 -4.04
CA SER A 214 0.89 17.48 -5.18
C SER A 214 0.97 16.40 -6.26
N PRO A 215 1.18 16.75 -7.52
CA PRO A 215 1.40 15.77 -8.57
C PRO A 215 2.49 14.77 -8.19
N GLY A 216 2.19 13.49 -8.37
CA GLY A 216 3.08 12.38 -8.01
C GLY A 216 2.92 11.85 -6.59
N ASP A 217 2.23 12.54 -5.68
CA ASP A 217 1.96 12.04 -4.34
C ASP A 217 1.17 10.74 -4.38
N LEU A 218 1.45 9.86 -3.41
CA LEU A 218 0.88 8.53 -3.29
C LEU A 218 -0.06 8.44 -2.11
N LEU A 219 -1.25 7.85 -2.34
CA LEU A 219 -2.21 7.55 -1.31
C LEU A 219 -2.56 6.05 -1.36
N PHE A 220 -2.14 5.32 -0.35
CA PHE A 220 -2.45 3.91 -0.15
C PHE A 220 -3.87 3.78 0.41
N SER A 221 -4.67 2.91 -0.21
CA SER A 221 -6.12 2.87 -0.01
C SER A 221 -6.60 1.88 1.05
N GLY A 222 -5.68 1.19 1.72
CA GLY A 222 -5.99 0.17 2.72
C GLY A 222 -5.91 -1.26 2.17
N THR A 223 -5.66 -2.20 3.09
CA THR A 223 -5.47 -3.63 2.81
C THR A 223 -6.62 -4.48 3.33
N PRO A 224 -6.96 -5.61 2.67
CA PRO A 224 -7.88 -6.62 3.20
C PRO A 224 -7.34 -7.37 4.43
N ALA A 225 -8.18 -8.25 5.01
CA ALA A 225 -7.78 -9.19 6.06
C ALA A 225 -6.61 -10.11 5.66
N PHE A 226 -6.02 -10.77 6.66
CA PHE A 226 -5.00 -11.82 6.54
C PHE A 226 -3.61 -11.33 6.12
N SER A 227 -3.24 -10.07 6.46
CA SER A 227 -1.82 -9.69 6.52
C SER A 227 -1.10 -10.56 7.54
N ARG A 228 0.05 -11.14 7.14
CA ARG A 228 0.84 -12.06 7.98
C ARG A 228 2.33 -11.79 7.83
N PRO A 229 3.14 -12.22 8.80
CA PRO A 229 4.60 -12.09 8.71
C PRO A 229 5.17 -12.89 7.55
N VAL A 230 6.24 -12.37 6.98
CA VAL A 230 7.05 -13.00 5.93
C VAL A 230 8.51 -13.10 6.35
N GLU A 231 9.20 -14.11 5.79
CA GLU A 231 10.57 -14.43 6.08
C GLU A 231 11.50 -14.03 4.92
N PRO A 232 12.78 -13.75 5.18
CA PRO A 232 13.76 -13.63 4.11
C PRO A 232 13.79 -14.88 3.22
N GLY A 233 13.73 -14.66 1.91
CA GLY A 233 13.57 -15.69 0.89
C GLY A 233 12.15 -15.79 0.34
N ASP A 234 11.16 -15.26 1.07
CA ASP A 234 9.78 -15.22 0.56
C ASP A 234 9.63 -14.22 -0.60
N VAL A 235 8.80 -14.60 -1.55
CA VAL A 235 8.35 -13.72 -2.63
C VAL A 235 6.92 -13.32 -2.35
N VAL A 236 6.68 -12.01 -2.29
CA VAL A 236 5.35 -11.44 -2.10
C VAL A 236 4.88 -10.82 -3.40
N GLU A 237 3.68 -11.18 -3.84
CA GLU A 237 3.05 -10.67 -5.04
C GLU A 237 1.70 -10.06 -4.68
N VAL A 238 1.41 -8.87 -5.20
CA VAL A 238 0.10 -8.24 -5.10
C VAL A 238 -0.47 -8.14 -6.50
N GLU A 239 -1.58 -8.82 -6.74
CA GLU A 239 -2.30 -8.82 -8.01
C GLU A 239 -3.54 -7.95 -7.91
N VAL A 240 -3.75 -7.07 -8.87
CA VAL A 240 -4.96 -6.26 -8.99
C VAL A 240 -5.48 -6.35 -10.41
N GLU A 241 -6.76 -6.68 -10.53
CA GLU A 241 -7.45 -6.78 -11.82
C GLU A 241 -7.32 -5.50 -12.63
N GLY A 242 -6.66 -5.61 -13.79
CA GLY A 242 -6.43 -4.49 -14.72
C GLY A 242 -5.24 -3.60 -14.39
N LEU A 243 -4.54 -3.80 -13.28
CA LEU A 243 -3.28 -3.13 -12.95
C LEU A 243 -2.04 -4.03 -13.09
N GLY A 244 -2.23 -5.37 -13.09
CA GLY A 244 -1.14 -6.34 -13.17
C GLY A 244 -0.68 -6.85 -11.81
N THR A 245 0.64 -7.08 -11.66
CA THR A 245 1.24 -7.69 -10.48
C THR A 245 2.47 -6.91 -10.02
N LEU A 246 2.47 -6.51 -8.74
CA LEU A 246 3.65 -6.01 -8.04
C LEU A 246 4.33 -7.19 -7.34
N ARG A 247 5.64 -7.39 -7.59
CA ARG A 247 6.40 -8.52 -7.04
C ARG A 247 7.65 -8.05 -6.32
N ASN A 248 7.91 -8.58 -5.12
CA ASN A 248 9.07 -8.24 -4.31
C ASN A 248 9.64 -9.47 -3.59
N LEU A 249 10.97 -9.53 -3.51
CA LEU A 249 11.69 -10.53 -2.70
C LEU A 249 11.99 -9.95 -1.32
N ILE A 250 11.72 -10.70 -0.27
CA ILE A 250 12.12 -10.35 1.09
C ILE A 250 13.57 -10.78 1.32
N VAL A 251 14.38 -9.86 1.85
CA VAL A 251 15.79 -10.12 2.12
C VAL A 251 16.16 -9.75 3.57
N THR A 252 17.18 -10.41 4.11
CA THR A 252 17.77 -10.00 5.39
C THR A 252 18.55 -8.70 5.21
N GLY A 253 18.38 -7.76 6.11
CA GLY A 253 19.18 -6.54 6.16
C GLY A 253 20.69 -6.84 6.29
N PRO A 254 21.56 -6.01 5.70
CA PRO A 254 23.02 -6.25 5.72
C PRO A 254 23.61 -6.09 7.12
N THR A 255 22.97 -5.34 8.00
CA THR A 255 23.44 -5.04 9.37
C THR A 255 22.33 -5.27 10.39
N ALA A 256 22.69 -5.66 11.59
CA ALA A 256 21.78 -5.73 12.71
C ALA A 256 21.39 -4.32 13.19
N ILE A 257 20.17 -4.22 13.75
CA ILE A 257 19.74 -3.01 14.46
C ILE A 257 20.66 -2.76 15.64
N ARG A 258 21.08 -1.52 15.84
CA ARG A 258 21.90 -1.11 16.99
C ARG A 258 21.16 -1.36 18.29
N THR A 259 21.80 -2.02 19.25
CA THR A 259 21.20 -2.35 20.55
C THR A 259 21.60 -1.37 21.65
N ASP A 260 22.50 -0.43 21.36
CA ASP A 260 23.05 0.57 22.29
C ASP A 260 22.31 1.91 22.25
N VAL A 261 21.31 2.05 21.37
CA VAL A 261 20.56 3.32 21.20
C VAL A 261 19.12 3.04 20.76
N GLY A 262 18.20 3.84 21.27
CA GLY A 262 16.78 3.83 20.88
C GLY A 262 15.98 2.61 21.36
N ALA A 263 14.71 2.58 20.95
CA ALA A 263 13.84 1.45 21.24
C ALA A 263 14.30 0.20 20.48
N GLN A 264 14.23 -0.92 21.17
CA GLN A 264 14.58 -2.22 20.61
C GLN A 264 13.35 -2.94 20.06
N PRO A 265 13.50 -3.86 19.10
CA PRO A 265 12.44 -4.75 18.68
C PRO A 265 11.84 -5.51 19.87
N THR A 266 10.51 -5.65 19.91
CA THR A 266 9.79 -6.33 20.98
C THR A 266 8.92 -7.46 20.45
N GLU A 267 8.54 -8.39 21.34
CA GLU A 267 7.59 -9.47 21.09
C GLU A 267 6.46 -9.42 22.13
N SER A 268 5.96 -8.21 22.40
CA SER A 268 4.82 -8.02 23.29
C SER A 268 3.56 -8.67 22.74
N GLU A 269 2.55 -8.83 23.58
CA GLU A 269 1.24 -9.32 23.18
C GLU A 269 0.65 -8.47 22.06
N GLU A 270 0.78 -7.13 22.13
CA GLU A 270 0.29 -6.21 21.10
C GLU A 270 1.00 -6.40 19.77
N VAL A 271 2.32 -6.57 19.78
CA VAL A 271 3.13 -6.85 18.58
C VAL A 271 2.69 -8.16 17.93
N VAL A 272 2.66 -9.24 18.69
CA VAL A 272 2.38 -10.59 18.16
C VAL A 272 0.92 -10.69 17.69
N SER A 273 -0.04 -10.19 18.46
CA SER A 273 -1.45 -10.21 18.06
C SER A 273 -1.71 -9.39 16.81
N THR A 274 -1.06 -8.24 16.66
CA THR A 274 -1.17 -7.44 15.45
C THR A 274 -0.56 -8.15 14.23
N ALA A 275 0.60 -8.79 14.41
CA ALA A 275 1.29 -9.49 13.34
C ALA A 275 0.53 -10.73 12.86
N LEU A 276 -0.08 -11.49 13.77
CA LEU A 276 -0.79 -12.72 13.47
C LEU A 276 -2.30 -12.54 13.24
N GLY A 277 -2.84 -11.38 13.61
CA GLY A 277 -4.26 -11.07 13.41
C GLY A 277 -5.17 -12.09 14.07
N GLY A 278 -6.21 -12.53 13.35
CA GLY A 278 -7.20 -13.51 13.84
C GLY A 278 -6.64 -14.90 14.13
N ASP A 279 -5.45 -15.25 13.65
CA ASP A 279 -4.81 -16.55 13.87
C ASP A 279 -4.08 -16.64 15.23
N TRP A 280 -4.01 -15.53 15.97
CA TRP A 280 -3.34 -15.49 17.24
C TRP A 280 -4.29 -15.80 18.40
N GLU A 281 -4.04 -16.94 19.08
CA GLU A 281 -4.71 -17.32 20.32
C GLU A 281 -3.73 -17.19 21.49
N PHE A 282 -3.85 -16.10 22.25
CA PHE A 282 -3.09 -15.96 23.48
C PHE A 282 -3.75 -16.73 24.61
N ARG A 283 -3.23 -17.94 24.93
CA ARG A 283 -3.57 -18.77 26.12
C ARG A 283 -5.05 -18.79 26.50
N GLY A 284 -5.96 -18.79 25.50
CA GLY A 284 -7.39 -18.89 25.73
C GLY A 284 -8.08 -17.58 26.13
N ILE A 285 -7.39 -16.46 26.11
CA ILE A 285 -7.98 -15.14 26.39
C ILE A 285 -7.81 -14.28 25.13
N ARG A 286 -8.86 -14.17 24.31
CA ARG A 286 -8.96 -13.07 23.35
C ARG A 286 -9.26 -11.80 24.14
N THR A 287 -8.26 -10.96 24.32
CA THR A 287 -8.51 -9.59 24.74
C THR A 287 -8.91 -8.84 23.48
N PRO A 288 -10.12 -8.22 23.41
CA PRO A 288 -10.43 -7.31 22.31
C PRO A 288 -9.30 -6.29 22.22
N SER A 289 -8.81 -6.04 21.01
CA SER A 289 -7.88 -4.92 20.82
C SER A 289 -8.52 -3.70 21.46
N LYS A 290 -7.80 -3.01 22.33
CA LYS A 290 -8.28 -1.74 22.90
C LYS A 290 -8.77 -0.91 21.71
N ASP A 291 -9.96 -0.33 21.83
CA ASP A 291 -10.47 0.60 20.83
C ASP A 291 -9.34 1.58 20.51
N LEU A 292 -8.68 1.40 19.37
CA LEU A 292 -7.57 2.28 18.94
C LEU A 292 -8.07 3.72 18.78
N TYR A 293 -9.41 3.87 18.77
CA TYR A 293 -10.09 5.15 18.69
C TYR A 293 -11.24 5.17 19.69
N PRO A 294 -11.22 6.05 20.71
CA PRO A 294 -12.34 6.20 21.61
C PRO A 294 -13.59 6.59 20.78
N SER A 295 -14.64 5.80 20.89
CA SER A 295 -15.92 6.10 20.25
C SER A 295 -16.42 7.46 20.78
N THR A 296 -16.42 8.48 19.95
CA THR A 296 -16.99 9.80 20.25
C THR A 296 -18.51 9.84 20.05
N VAL A 297 -19.14 8.71 19.85
CA VAL A 297 -20.61 8.66 19.78
C VAL A 297 -21.14 8.68 21.20
N LYS A 298 -21.42 9.89 21.72
CA LYS A 298 -22.35 10.05 22.83
C LYS A 298 -23.71 9.58 22.32
N GLU A 299 -24.22 8.51 22.89
CA GLU A 299 -25.66 8.20 22.79
C GLU A 299 -26.42 9.44 23.24
N GLN A 300 -27.12 10.08 22.31
CA GLN A 300 -28.09 11.08 22.65
C GLN A 300 -29.31 10.30 23.17
N SER A 301 -29.47 10.30 24.47
CA SER A 301 -30.70 9.94 25.21
C SER A 301 -31.79 10.96 24.97
#